data_095fbf13d34c4d979ba94bb7838f4059
#
_entry.id   095fbf13d34c4d979ba94bb7838f4059
#
_cell.length_a   1.000
_cell.length_b   1.000
_cell.length_c   1.000
_cell.angle_alpha   90.00
_cell.angle_beta   90.00
_cell.angle_gamma   90.00
#
_symmetry.space_group_name_H-M   'P 1'
#
loop_
_entity.id
_entity.type
_entity.pdbx_description
1 polymer ?
#
loop_
_entity_poly.entity_id
_entity_poly.type
_entity_poly.pdbx_seq_one_letter_code
_entity_poly.pdbx_strand_id
1 'polypeptide(L)'
;LDFILGAETMGSILERNVMECLLEELGNPHKGLKYVHIAGTNGKGSTSAYVSSILRAAGYRTGLYTSPYIQQFNERIQVDGVQISDEELAEITTEIAEASKRVLARGLRHPTVFELITAIGFIYFKRMACDIVVLEVGLGGRLDATNVIESPEVAVITNIGYDHMDVLGDTLELIAGEKAGIIKPNCSVVLYSQTKSVEDVIASVCREKGVSLTFADSSLAEIRSISLDGIEFDYNGYKGLKSSLLGLYQVKNAVTAIAAAEELIKKGYAISEQNIRDGLASAHWPGRLELLRRKPVVIVDGAHNPQGAAALLESLDALFPGRKINFVLGVLADKDYSSTIELAMPRAKCFHTVTPPNKRALPADKLAEEIRKHGDVPVHTCDSIPSALDTVLASVGEDEVVCIFGSLYQVGEVRSYFGRDTF
;
A
#
# COMPACT_ATOMS: atom_id res chain seq x y z
N LEU A 1 12.45 -9.95 -16.92
CA LEU A 1 11.35 -8.97 -16.89
C LEU A 1 10.50 -9.03 -18.16
N ASP A 2 11.06 -9.11 -19.36
CA ASP A 2 10.31 -9.13 -20.62
C ASP A 2 9.25 -10.23 -20.67
N PHE A 3 9.54 -11.42 -20.15
CA PHE A 3 8.57 -12.50 -20.04
C PHE A 3 7.39 -12.13 -19.14
N ILE A 4 7.65 -11.51 -17.98
CA ILE A 4 6.62 -11.10 -17.03
C ILE A 4 5.79 -9.97 -17.62
N LEU A 5 6.42 -8.90 -18.09
CA LEU A 5 5.74 -7.72 -18.63
C LEU A 5 5.02 -8.01 -19.96
N GLY A 6 5.48 -9.00 -20.73
CA GLY A 6 4.79 -9.47 -21.94
C GLY A 6 3.36 -9.97 -21.67
N ALA A 7 3.02 -10.34 -20.43
CA ALA A 7 1.67 -10.72 -20.03
C ALA A 7 0.74 -9.54 -19.67
N GLU A 8 1.20 -8.28 -19.79
CA GLU A 8 0.38 -7.07 -19.48
C GLU A 8 -0.90 -6.97 -20.31
N THR A 9 -0.92 -7.53 -21.53
CA THR A 9 -2.09 -7.52 -22.41
C THR A 9 -3.28 -8.30 -21.85
N MET A 10 -3.06 -9.15 -20.85
CA MET A 10 -4.10 -9.99 -20.22
C MET A 10 -4.96 -9.23 -19.21
N GLY A 11 -4.54 -8.03 -18.77
CA GLY A 11 -5.27 -7.25 -17.77
C GLY A 11 -5.37 -7.92 -16.39
N SER A 12 -6.28 -7.42 -15.56
CA SER A 12 -6.60 -8.03 -14.26
C SER A 12 -7.76 -9.01 -14.42
N ILE A 13 -7.47 -10.30 -14.29
CA ILE A 13 -8.48 -11.37 -14.33
C ILE A 13 -8.62 -11.91 -12.91
N LEU A 14 -9.82 -11.82 -12.35
CA LEU A 14 -10.13 -12.30 -11.01
C LEU A 14 -10.68 -13.74 -11.06
N GLU A 15 -9.77 -14.69 -11.14
CA GLU A 15 -10.04 -16.13 -11.01
C GLU A 15 -8.79 -16.84 -10.48
N ARG A 16 -8.96 -17.98 -9.81
CA ARG A 16 -7.82 -18.65 -9.14
C ARG A 16 -7.34 -19.92 -9.84
N ASN A 17 -8.12 -20.48 -10.77
CA ASN A 17 -7.83 -21.76 -11.42
C ASN A 17 -6.45 -21.78 -12.11
N VAL A 18 -6.07 -20.69 -12.78
CA VAL A 18 -4.77 -20.57 -13.45
C VAL A 18 -3.63 -20.48 -12.42
N MET A 19 -3.83 -19.66 -11.36
CA MET A 19 -2.86 -19.54 -10.28
C MET A 19 -2.69 -20.86 -9.52
N GLU A 20 -3.76 -21.57 -9.22
CA GLU A 20 -3.74 -22.87 -8.55
C GLU A 20 -3.00 -23.91 -9.41
N CYS A 21 -3.29 -23.96 -10.72
CA CYS A 21 -2.59 -24.83 -11.67
C CYS A 21 -1.10 -24.49 -11.77
N LEU A 22 -0.75 -23.21 -11.87
CA LEU A 22 0.64 -22.75 -11.92
C LEU A 22 1.42 -23.18 -10.68
N LEU A 23 0.84 -23.00 -9.50
CA LEU A 23 1.47 -23.41 -8.24
C LEU A 23 1.60 -24.92 -8.12
N GLU A 24 0.62 -25.69 -8.64
CA GLU A 24 0.72 -27.17 -8.71
C GLU A 24 1.91 -27.57 -9.58
N GLU A 25 2.10 -26.98 -10.75
CA GLU A 25 3.23 -27.22 -11.64
C GLU A 25 4.59 -26.84 -11.03
N LEU A 26 4.58 -25.92 -10.04
CA LEU A 26 5.76 -25.48 -9.29
C LEU A 26 5.95 -26.22 -7.96
N GLY A 27 5.16 -27.29 -7.70
CA GLY A 27 5.28 -28.08 -6.48
C GLY A 27 4.67 -27.43 -5.23
N ASN A 28 3.72 -26.51 -5.41
CA ASN A 28 2.99 -25.81 -4.35
C ASN A 28 3.89 -25.07 -3.33
N PRO A 29 4.76 -24.15 -3.76
CA PRO A 29 5.72 -23.48 -2.88
C PRO A 29 5.07 -22.68 -1.74
N HIS A 30 3.83 -22.22 -1.92
CA HIS A 30 3.02 -21.48 -0.94
C HIS A 30 2.60 -22.34 0.27
N LYS A 31 2.59 -23.69 0.14
CA LYS A 31 2.16 -24.57 1.23
C LYS A 31 3.24 -24.70 2.30
N GLY A 32 2.78 -24.69 3.56
CA GLY A 32 3.64 -24.81 4.75
C GLY A 32 4.31 -23.51 5.18
N LEU A 33 4.15 -22.39 4.44
CA LEU A 33 4.49 -21.05 4.91
C LEU A 33 3.38 -20.51 5.82
N LYS A 34 3.75 -19.63 6.75
CA LYS A 34 2.83 -18.90 7.62
C LYS A 34 2.58 -17.51 7.05
N TYR A 35 1.37 -16.96 7.22
CA TYR A 35 0.99 -15.71 6.60
C TYR A 35 0.27 -14.75 7.54
N VAL A 36 0.58 -13.46 7.42
CA VAL A 36 -0.34 -12.36 7.73
C VAL A 36 -0.86 -11.83 6.41
N HIS A 37 -2.15 -12.02 6.13
CA HIS A 37 -2.75 -11.66 4.84
C HIS A 37 -3.54 -10.36 4.97
N ILE A 38 -3.20 -9.34 4.18
CA ILE A 38 -3.68 -7.97 4.36
C ILE A 38 -4.46 -7.50 3.14
N ALA A 39 -5.76 -7.23 3.34
CA ALA A 39 -6.64 -6.64 2.33
C ALA A 39 -7.16 -5.25 2.81
N GLY A 40 -7.66 -4.46 1.88
CA GLY A 40 -8.22 -3.13 2.14
C GLY A 40 -8.22 -2.27 0.89
N THR A 41 -8.77 -1.07 0.97
CA THR A 41 -8.64 -0.05 -0.09
C THR A 41 -7.38 0.77 0.16
N ASN A 42 -7.30 1.47 1.27
CA ASN A 42 -6.16 2.27 1.67
C ASN A 42 -5.47 1.68 2.91
N GLY A 43 -4.16 1.93 3.07
CA GLY A 43 -3.40 1.52 4.26
C GLY A 43 -2.76 0.13 4.19
N LYS A 44 -3.04 -0.71 3.18
CA LYS A 44 -2.47 -2.05 3.05
C LYS A 44 -0.94 -2.05 3.17
N GLY A 45 -0.24 -1.36 2.27
CA GLY A 45 1.22 -1.34 2.22
C GLY A 45 1.85 -0.78 3.50
N SER A 46 1.31 0.32 4.06
CA SER A 46 1.81 0.87 5.34
C SER A 46 1.61 -0.11 6.50
N THR A 47 0.44 -0.76 6.58
CA THR A 47 0.17 -1.79 7.61
C THR A 47 1.10 -2.99 7.41
N SER A 48 1.33 -3.41 6.16
CA SER A 48 2.28 -4.48 5.83
C SER A 48 3.71 -4.13 6.26
N ALA A 49 4.14 -2.89 6.02
CA ALA A 49 5.46 -2.41 6.45
C ALA A 49 5.61 -2.43 7.99
N TYR A 50 4.61 -1.95 8.74
CA TYR A 50 4.63 -2.02 10.20
C TYR A 50 4.66 -3.45 10.72
N VAL A 51 3.78 -4.33 10.22
CA VAL A 51 3.74 -5.75 10.65
C VAL A 51 5.06 -6.45 10.34
N SER A 52 5.60 -6.25 9.14
CA SER A 52 6.90 -6.81 8.75
C SER A 52 8.02 -6.30 9.65
N SER A 53 8.03 -5.00 9.96
CA SER A 53 9.04 -4.39 10.83
C SER A 53 8.96 -4.93 12.27
N ILE A 54 7.75 -5.12 12.82
CA ILE A 54 7.53 -5.71 14.15
C ILE A 54 8.03 -7.16 14.18
N LEU A 55 7.70 -7.96 13.17
CA LEU A 55 8.13 -9.37 13.08
C LEU A 55 9.65 -9.49 12.99
N ARG A 56 10.29 -8.64 12.19
CA ARG A 56 11.76 -8.56 12.08
C ARG A 56 12.40 -8.16 13.41
N ALA A 57 11.83 -7.15 14.11
CA ALA A 57 12.29 -6.75 15.43
C ALA A 57 12.16 -7.87 16.47
N ALA A 58 11.21 -8.79 16.28
CA ALA A 58 11.05 -9.99 17.08
C ALA A 58 11.98 -11.16 16.67
N GLY A 59 12.81 -10.96 15.64
CA GLY A 59 13.78 -11.96 15.18
C GLY A 59 13.25 -13.01 14.21
N TYR A 60 12.01 -12.86 13.70
CA TYR A 60 11.47 -13.75 12.67
C TYR A 60 12.04 -13.41 11.29
N ARG A 61 12.42 -14.45 10.54
CA ARG A 61 12.76 -14.31 9.13
C ARG A 61 11.48 -14.01 8.34
N THR A 62 11.32 -12.75 7.96
CA THR A 62 10.05 -12.21 7.50
C THR A 62 10.07 -11.93 6.01
N GLY A 63 9.19 -12.63 5.28
CA GLY A 63 8.86 -12.27 3.90
C GLY A 63 7.89 -11.09 3.86
N LEU A 64 8.04 -10.21 2.87
CA LEU A 64 7.10 -9.11 2.59
C LEU A 64 6.77 -9.12 1.11
N TYR A 65 5.47 -9.26 0.79
CA TYR A 65 4.94 -9.14 -0.57
C TYR A 65 3.99 -7.95 -0.67
N THR A 66 4.26 -7.03 -1.59
CA THR A 66 3.50 -5.79 -1.74
C THR A 66 3.25 -5.41 -3.20
N SER A 67 2.25 -4.56 -3.44
CA SER A 67 1.91 -4.07 -4.77
C SER A 67 1.18 -2.72 -4.75
N PRO A 68 1.38 -1.89 -5.79
CA PRO A 68 2.41 -1.99 -6.83
C PRO A 68 3.81 -1.59 -6.30
N TYR A 69 4.85 -1.74 -7.11
CA TYR A 69 6.16 -1.14 -6.83
C TYR A 69 6.16 0.37 -7.13
N ILE A 70 7.14 1.09 -6.59
CA ILE A 70 7.29 2.54 -6.76
C ILE A 70 8.35 2.88 -7.81
N GLN A 71 9.55 2.31 -7.69
CA GLN A 71 10.68 2.56 -8.57
C GLN A 71 11.18 1.28 -9.25
N GLN A 72 11.38 0.21 -8.47
CA GLN A 72 11.97 -1.03 -8.94
C GLN A 72 11.01 -2.20 -8.75
N PHE A 73 10.92 -3.05 -9.75
CA PHE A 73 10.07 -4.23 -9.73
C PHE A 73 10.31 -5.13 -8.50
N ASN A 74 11.56 -5.22 -8.07
CA ASN A 74 12.04 -6.05 -6.97
C ASN A 74 11.46 -5.64 -5.60
N GLU A 75 11.02 -4.39 -5.44
CA GLU A 75 10.38 -3.87 -4.22
C GLU A 75 9.20 -4.72 -3.75
N ARG A 76 8.55 -5.41 -4.70
CA ARG A 76 7.37 -6.24 -4.42
C ARG A 76 7.66 -7.45 -3.54
N ILE A 77 8.92 -7.91 -3.52
CA ILE A 77 9.32 -9.17 -2.88
C ILE A 77 10.57 -8.91 -2.05
N GLN A 78 10.42 -8.96 -0.74
CA GLN A 78 11.50 -8.68 0.20
C GLN A 78 11.59 -9.78 1.26
N VAL A 79 12.80 -10.07 1.74
CA VAL A 79 13.04 -10.87 2.94
C VAL A 79 13.92 -10.06 3.88
N ASP A 80 13.48 -9.91 5.13
CA ASP A 80 14.14 -9.11 6.17
C ASP A 80 14.43 -7.66 5.76
N GLY A 81 13.60 -7.10 4.87
CA GLY A 81 13.72 -5.74 4.32
C GLY A 81 14.70 -5.61 3.18
N VAL A 82 15.25 -6.72 2.68
CA VAL A 82 16.09 -6.76 1.49
C VAL A 82 15.29 -7.27 0.31
N GLN A 83 15.29 -6.53 -0.78
CA GLN A 83 14.60 -6.90 -2.02
C GLN A 83 15.24 -8.14 -2.65
N ILE A 84 14.43 -8.94 -3.38
CA ILE A 84 14.94 -10.01 -4.22
C ILE A 84 15.99 -9.47 -5.20
N SER A 85 17.11 -10.16 -5.38
CA SER A 85 18.13 -9.75 -6.34
C SER A 85 17.66 -9.99 -7.79
N ASP A 86 18.29 -9.30 -8.74
CA ASP A 86 18.00 -9.49 -10.17
C ASP A 86 18.34 -10.92 -10.63
N GLU A 87 19.40 -11.52 -10.08
CA GLU A 87 19.81 -12.89 -10.35
C GLU A 87 18.77 -13.89 -9.89
N GLU A 88 18.30 -13.79 -8.64
CA GLU A 88 17.27 -14.67 -8.07
C GLU A 88 15.93 -14.50 -8.79
N LEU A 89 15.56 -13.23 -9.12
CA LEU A 89 14.37 -12.92 -9.91
C LEU A 89 14.43 -13.57 -11.29
N ALA A 90 15.57 -13.51 -11.99
CA ALA A 90 15.76 -14.10 -13.30
C ALA A 90 15.71 -15.64 -13.27
N GLU A 91 16.36 -16.26 -12.27
CA GLU A 91 16.35 -17.70 -12.07
C GLU A 91 14.91 -18.21 -11.84
N ILE A 92 14.18 -17.63 -10.88
CA ILE A 92 12.81 -18.03 -10.57
C ILE A 92 11.88 -17.76 -11.75
N THR A 93 12.06 -16.63 -12.48
CA THR A 93 11.28 -16.33 -13.68
C THR A 93 11.45 -17.42 -14.74
N THR A 94 12.64 -18.00 -14.90
CA THR A 94 12.89 -19.09 -15.84
C THR A 94 12.09 -20.36 -15.48
N GLU A 95 12.04 -20.72 -14.19
CA GLU A 95 11.23 -21.85 -13.72
C GLU A 95 9.74 -21.63 -13.98
N ILE A 96 9.26 -20.40 -13.71
CA ILE A 96 7.86 -20.02 -13.92
C ILE A 96 7.51 -20.03 -15.42
N ALA A 97 8.43 -19.62 -16.30
CA ALA A 97 8.21 -19.68 -17.74
C ALA A 97 7.98 -21.11 -18.21
N GLU A 98 8.74 -22.09 -17.71
CA GLU A 98 8.53 -23.50 -18.03
C GLU A 98 7.23 -24.05 -17.43
N ALA A 99 6.88 -23.67 -16.20
CA ALA A 99 5.59 -24.04 -15.60
C ALA A 99 4.40 -23.44 -16.38
N SER A 100 4.52 -22.20 -16.84
CA SER A 100 3.48 -21.52 -17.65
C SER A 100 3.20 -22.27 -18.97
N LYS A 101 4.22 -22.85 -19.61
CA LYS A 101 4.02 -23.71 -20.79
C LYS A 101 3.17 -24.94 -20.47
N ARG A 102 3.38 -25.54 -19.29
CA ARG A 102 2.59 -26.70 -18.84
C ARG A 102 1.15 -26.31 -18.50
N VAL A 103 0.93 -25.13 -17.91
CA VAL A 103 -0.41 -24.57 -17.70
C VAL A 103 -1.15 -24.42 -19.03
N LEU A 104 -0.50 -23.85 -20.04
CA LEU A 104 -1.07 -23.71 -21.39
C LEU A 104 -1.38 -25.09 -22.01
N ALA A 105 -0.51 -26.09 -21.84
CA ALA A 105 -0.74 -27.45 -22.33
C ALA A 105 -1.94 -28.14 -21.68
N ARG A 106 -2.36 -27.69 -20.48
CA ARG A 106 -3.61 -28.13 -19.83
C ARG A 106 -4.86 -27.42 -20.37
N GLY A 107 -4.73 -26.54 -21.37
CA GLY A 107 -5.85 -25.82 -22.00
C GLY A 107 -6.30 -24.58 -21.20
N LEU A 108 -5.53 -24.12 -20.23
CA LEU A 108 -5.78 -22.88 -19.49
C LEU A 108 -5.15 -21.69 -20.22
N ARG A 109 -5.60 -20.47 -19.88
CA ARG A 109 -4.96 -19.22 -20.37
C ARG A 109 -3.54 -19.06 -19.82
N HIS A 110 -2.78 -18.17 -20.44
CA HIS A 110 -1.49 -17.73 -19.89
C HIS A 110 -1.71 -17.04 -18.52
N PRO A 111 -0.85 -17.28 -17.51
CA PRO A 111 -0.91 -16.53 -16.27
C PRO A 111 -0.74 -15.02 -16.51
N THR A 112 -1.49 -14.21 -15.75
CA THR A 112 -1.36 -12.74 -15.74
C THR A 112 -0.04 -12.30 -15.10
N VAL A 113 0.37 -11.05 -15.30
CA VAL A 113 1.54 -10.46 -14.65
C VAL A 113 1.47 -10.66 -13.12
N PHE A 114 0.30 -10.39 -12.52
CA PHE A 114 0.15 -10.49 -11.07
C PHE A 114 0.24 -11.92 -10.56
N GLU A 115 -0.31 -12.90 -11.29
CA GLU A 115 -0.16 -14.33 -10.96
C GLU A 115 1.29 -14.79 -11.05
N LEU A 116 2.02 -14.35 -12.10
CA LEU A 116 3.46 -14.67 -12.24
C LEU A 116 4.28 -14.10 -11.07
N ILE A 117 4.09 -12.83 -10.73
CA ILE A 117 4.82 -12.17 -9.64
C ILE A 117 4.49 -12.83 -8.29
N THR A 118 3.22 -13.17 -8.05
CA THR A 118 2.80 -13.85 -6.82
C THR A 118 3.45 -15.22 -6.69
N ALA A 119 3.55 -15.98 -7.79
CA ALA A 119 4.25 -17.25 -7.80
C ALA A 119 5.76 -17.09 -7.53
N ILE A 120 6.41 -16.06 -8.10
CA ILE A 120 7.81 -15.71 -7.80
C ILE A 120 7.98 -15.49 -6.29
N GLY A 121 7.10 -14.67 -5.69
CA GLY A 121 7.14 -14.39 -4.25
C GLY A 121 7.08 -15.69 -3.41
N PHE A 122 6.14 -16.58 -3.70
CA PHE A 122 6.00 -17.84 -2.97
C PHE A 122 7.23 -18.74 -3.09
N ILE A 123 7.83 -18.85 -4.29
CA ILE A 123 9.07 -19.63 -4.47
C ILE A 123 10.21 -19.01 -3.66
N TYR A 124 10.38 -17.69 -3.77
CA TYR A 124 11.44 -16.97 -3.09
C TYR A 124 11.34 -17.11 -1.56
N PHE A 125 10.16 -16.85 -0.98
CA PHE A 125 9.94 -16.99 0.46
C PHE A 125 10.20 -18.43 0.96
N LYS A 126 9.83 -19.42 0.15
CA LYS A 126 10.11 -20.83 0.48
C LYS A 126 11.61 -21.14 0.45
N ARG A 127 12.33 -20.66 -0.58
CA ARG A 127 13.80 -20.83 -0.70
C ARG A 127 14.55 -20.14 0.42
N MET A 128 14.08 -18.94 0.78
CA MET A 128 14.66 -18.16 1.87
C MET A 128 14.25 -18.68 3.26
N ALA A 129 13.47 -19.76 3.35
CA ALA A 129 13.00 -20.35 4.61
C ALA A 129 12.37 -19.29 5.55
N CYS A 130 11.47 -18.44 5.04
CA CYS A 130 10.77 -17.46 5.85
C CYS A 130 9.93 -18.14 6.93
N ASP A 131 10.02 -17.65 8.16
CA ASP A 131 9.18 -18.10 9.28
C ASP A 131 7.73 -17.66 9.11
N ILE A 132 7.55 -16.46 8.56
CA ILE A 132 6.25 -15.84 8.30
C ILE A 132 6.34 -14.84 7.13
N VAL A 133 5.27 -14.76 6.35
CA VAL A 133 5.15 -13.83 5.20
C VAL A 133 4.02 -12.85 5.44
N VAL A 134 4.31 -11.57 5.35
CA VAL A 134 3.31 -10.50 5.26
C VAL A 134 2.92 -10.35 3.80
N LEU A 135 1.68 -10.70 3.48
CA LEU A 135 1.18 -10.87 2.12
C LEU A 135 0.09 -9.84 1.83
N GLU A 136 0.39 -8.81 1.03
CA GLU A 136 -0.57 -7.80 0.60
C GLU A 136 -1.41 -8.30 -0.58
N VAL A 137 -2.72 -8.16 -0.48
CA VAL A 137 -3.68 -8.42 -1.58
C VAL A 137 -3.51 -7.36 -2.67
N GLY A 138 -3.47 -7.79 -3.92
CA GLY A 138 -3.40 -6.88 -5.07
C GLY A 138 -4.72 -6.16 -5.31
N LEU A 139 -5.80 -6.91 -5.50
CA LEU A 139 -7.12 -6.37 -5.81
C LEU A 139 -8.24 -7.22 -5.18
N GLY A 140 -9.18 -6.55 -4.50
CA GLY A 140 -10.33 -7.24 -3.89
C GLY A 140 -9.89 -8.08 -2.68
N GLY A 141 -9.90 -9.38 -2.83
CA GLY A 141 -9.48 -10.37 -1.82
C GLY A 141 -9.92 -11.78 -2.20
N ARG A 142 -11.20 -12.02 -2.39
CA ARG A 142 -11.78 -13.35 -2.61
C ARG A 142 -11.16 -14.11 -3.78
N LEU A 143 -10.95 -13.46 -4.89
CA LEU A 143 -10.41 -14.03 -6.13
C LEU A 143 -8.98 -13.55 -6.45
N ASP A 144 -8.34 -12.86 -5.51
CA ASP A 144 -6.97 -12.39 -5.68
C ASP A 144 -5.99 -13.57 -5.78
N ALA A 145 -4.94 -13.43 -6.59
CA ALA A 145 -3.92 -14.47 -6.76
C ALA A 145 -3.21 -14.83 -5.45
N THR A 146 -3.12 -13.90 -4.50
CA THR A 146 -2.54 -14.17 -3.17
C THR A 146 -3.43 -15.06 -2.30
N ASN A 147 -4.75 -15.15 -2.61
CA ASN A 147 -5.72 -15.87 -1.79
C ASN A 147 -5.77 -17.39 -2.05
N VAL A 148 -4.74 -17.95 -2.67
CA VAL A 148 -4.54 -19.39 -2.85
C VAL A 148 -3.98 -20.09 -1.60
N ILE A 149 -3.52 -19.35 -0.61
CA ILE A 149 -3.07 -19.88 0.68
C ILE A 149 -4.21 -20.57 1.44
N GLU A 150 -3.90 -21.61 2.24
CA GLU A 150 -4.94 -22.37 2.95
C GLU A 150 -5.64 -21.53 4.03
N SER A 151 -4.87 -20.98 4.96
CA SER A 151 -5.35 -20.04 5.99
C SER A 151 -4.19 -19.17 6.46
N PRO A 152 -4.40 -17.85 6.62
CA PRO A 152 -3.40 -17.02 7.29
C PRO A 152 -3.45 -17.24 8.82
N GLU A 153 -2.36 -16.93 9.51
CA GLU A 153 -2.38 -16.80 10.97
C GLU A 153 -3.32 -15.64 11.37
N VAL A 154 -3.15 -14.49 10.68
CA VAL A 154 -4.00 -13.31 10.86
C VAL A 154 -4.43 -12.77 9.51
N ALA A 155 -5.73 -12.61 9.32
CA ALA A 155 -6.31 -11.85 8.22
C ALA A 155 -6.55 -10.41 8.68
N VAL A 156 -5.96 -9.44 8.00
CA VAL A 156 -6.10 -8.02 8.34
C VAL A 156 -6.91 -7.31 7.26
N ILE A 157 -7.98 -6.66 7.67
CA ILE A 157 -8.78 -5.80 6.78
C ILE A 157 -8.53 -4.35 7.19
N THR A 158 -7.81 -3.62 6.34
CA THR A 158 -7.54 -2.20 6.55
C THR A 158 -8.74 -1.35 6.12
N ASN A 159 -8.56 -0.04 5.96
CA ASN A 159 -9.63 0.85 5.56
C ASN A 159 -10.29 0.42 4.23
N ILE A 160 -11.62 0.44 4.20
CA ILE A 160 -12.45 0.19 3.02
C ILE A 160 -13.04 1.52 2.53
N GLY A 161 -12.92 1.76 1.24
CA GLY A 161 -13.42 2.96 0.56
C GLY A 161 -13.76 2.64 -0.89
N TYR A 162 -14.34 3.61 -1.56
CA TYR A 162 -14.67 3.50 -2.99
C TYR A 162 -13.41 3.53 -3.84
N ASP A 163 -13.08 2.42 -4.45
CA ASP A 163 -12.04 2.24 -5.46
C ASP A 163 -12.33 0.95 -6.24
N HIS A 164 -11.91 0.89 -7.51
CA HIS A 164 -12.13 -0.26 -8.40
C HIS A 164 -13.58 -0.73 -8.47
N MET A 165 -14.54 0.22 -8.48
CA MET A 165 -15.98 -0.05 -8.39
C MET A 165 -16.48 -0.91 -9.56
N ASP A 166 -15.90 -0.78 -10.73
CA ASP A 166 -16.21 -1.60 -11.92
C ASP A 166 -15.99 -3.10 -11.69
N VAL A 167 -15.15 -3.47 -10.71
CA VAL A 167 -14.75 -4.85 -10.44
C VAL A 167 -15.27 -5.35 -9.10
N LEU A 168 -15.26 -4.47 -8.07
CA LEU A 168 -15.56 -4.86 -6.68
C LEU A 168 -17.00 -4.55 -6.25
N GLY A 169 -17.75 -3.81 -7.09
CA GLY A 169 -19.09 -3.32 -6.80
C GLY A 169 -19.12 -1.86 -6.37
N ASP A 170 -20.30 -1.29 -6.38
CA ASP A 170 -20.59 0.14 -6.24
C ASP A 170 -21.01 0.55 -4.83
N THR A 171 -20.98 -0.36 -3.86
CA THR A 171 -21.24 -0.10 -2.44
C THR A 171 -20.09 -0.54 -1.55
N LEU A 172 -19.95 0.10 -0.38
CA LEU A 172 -18.92 -0.26 0.59
C LEU A 172 -19.10 -1.69 1.10
N GLU A 173 -20.35 -2.17 1.21
CA GLU A 173 -20.70 -3.53 1.64
C GLU A 173 -20.24 -4.58 0.62
N LEU A 174 -20.42 -4.33 -0.69
CA LEU A 174 -19.93 -5.21 -1.75
C LEU A 174 -18.39 -5.27 -1.74
N ILE A 175 -17.74 -4.11 -1.68
CA ILE A 175 -16.27 -4.01 -1.59
C ILE A 175 -15.77 -4.74 -0.32
N ALA A 176 -16.46 -4.58 0.81
CA ALA A 176 -16.14 -5.29 2.06
C ALA A 176 -16.28 -6.80 1.91
N GLY A 177 -17.33 -7.27 1.24
CA GLY A 177 -17.55 -8.69 0.97
C GLY A 177 -16.43 -9.32 0.13
N GLU A 178 -15.96 -8.62 -0.91
CA GLU A 178 -14.81 -9.09 -1.71
C GLU A 178 -13.52 -9.18 -0.88
N LYS A 179 -13.26 -8.18 -0.02
CA LYS A 179 -12.08 -8.19 0.85
C LYS A 179 -12.17 -9.23 1.97
N ALA A 180 -13.38 -9.45 2.52
CA ALA A 180 -13.64 -10.52 3.49
C ALA A 180 -13.33 -11.93 2.97
N GLY A 181 -13.20 -12.09 1.66
CA GLY A 181 -12.82 -13.37 1.03
C GLY A 181 -11.44 -13.90 1.45
N ILE A 182 -10.58 -13.08 2.11
CA ILE A 182 -9.32 -13.56 2.70
C ILE A 182 -9.50 -14.23 4.08
N ILE A 183 -10.68 -14.10 4.69
CA ILE A 183 -11.01 -14.71 5.98
C ILE A 183 -11.26 -16.20 5.76
N LYS A 184 -10.50 -17.04 6.45
CA LYS A 184 -10.54 -18.50 6.32
C LYS A 184 -10.67 -19.15 7.70
N PRO A 185 -11.15 -20.41 7.79
CA PRO A 185 -11.15 -21.13 9.07
C PRO A 185 -9.78 -21.12 9.74
N ASN A 186 -9.76 -21.11 11.07
CA ASN A 186 -8.54 -21.13 11.91
C ASN A 186 -7.66 -19.87 11.89
N CYS A 187 -8.04 -18.79 11.17
CA CYS A 187 -7.36 -17.50 11.29
C CYS A 187 -7.92 -16.67 12.45
N SER A 188 -7.14 -15.67 12.92
CA SER A 188 -7.69 -14.52 13.64
C SER A 188 -7.94 -13.40 12.64
N VAL A 189 -8.94 -12.54 12.90
CA VAL A 189 -9.26 -11.41 12.02
C VAL A 189 -9.04 -10.11 12.77
N VAL A 190 -8.30 -9.19 12.16
CA VAL A 190 -8.15 -7.80 12.61
C VAL A 190 -8.83 -6.89 11.61
N LEU A 191 -9.73 -6.06 12.10
CA LEU A 191 -10.45 -5.07 11.31
C LEU A 191 -10.12 -3.66 11.77
N TYR A 192 -9.62 -2.83 10.88
CA TYR A 192 -9.57 -1.39 11.06
C TYR A 192 -10.98 -0.85 11.30
N SER A 193 -11.19 -0.15 12.45
CA SER A 193 -12.50 0.40 12.80
C SER A 193 -12.96 1.47 11.81
N GLN A 194 -14.16 1.33 11.30
CA GLN A 194 -14.71 2.17 10.25
C GLN A 194 -16.25 2.26 10.32
N THR A 195 -16.95 2.39 9.19
CA THR A 195 -18.41 2.51 9.20
C THR A 195 -19.08 1.21 9.65
N LYS A 196 -20.18 1.35 10.38
CA LYS A 196 -20.92 0.21 10.95
C LYS A 196 -21.36 -0.80 9.90
N SER A 197 -21.78 -0.35 8.72
CA SER A 197 -22.21 -1.24 7.64
C SER A 197 -21.10 -2.18 7.16
N VAL A 198 -19.88 -1.65 7.02
CA VAL A 198 -18.69 -2.42 6.66
C VAL A 198 -18.32 -3.40 7.78
N GLU A 199 -18.33 -2.93 9.05
CA GLU A 199 -18.04 -3.78 10.21
C GLU A 199 -19.00 -4.94 10.33
N ASP A 200 -20.29 -4.72 10.04
CA ASP A 200 -21.33 -5.76 10.08
C ASP A 200 -21.11 -6.84 9.01
N VAL A 201 -20.67 -6.46 7.80
CA VAL A 201 -20.31 -7.42 6.74
C VAL A 201 -19.16 -8.31 7.22
N ILE A 202 -18.07 -7.73 7.69
CA ILE A 202 -16.89 -8.48 8.14
C ILE A 202 -17.24 -9.36 9.34
N ALA A 203 -17.97 -8.82 10.32
CA ALA A 203 -18.42 -9.59 11.49
C ALA A 203 -19.33 -10.76 11.11
N SER A 204 -20.17 -10.60 10.07
CA SER A 204 -21.03 -11.69 9.56
C SER A 204 -20.18 -12.81 8.99
N VAL A 205 -19.17 -12.49 8.17
CA VAL A 205 -18.25 -13.50 7.61
C VAL A 205 -17.44 -14.19 8.71
N CYS A 206 -16.99 -13.45 9.73
CA CYS A 206 -16.26 -14.04 10.88
C CYS A 206 -17.16 -15.05 11.63
N ARG A 207 -18.43 -14.70 11.88
CA ARG A 207 -19.39 -15.64 12.52
C ARG A 207 -19.63 -16.87 11.66
N GLU A 208 -19.80 -16.72 10.35
CA GLU A 208 -19.98 -17.84 9.42
C GLU A 208 -18.78 -18.79 9.43
N LYS A 209 -17.56 -18.23 9.48
CA LYS A 209 -16.31 -19.01 9.48
C LYS A 209 -15.92 -19.52 10.87
N GLY A 210 -16.61 -19.08 11.94
CA GLY A 210 -16.29 -19.45 13.32
C GLY A 210 -14.94 -18.91 13.80
N VAL A 211 -14.54 -17.71 13.36
CA VAL A 211 -13.25 -17.10 13.68
C VAL A 211 -13.40 -15.85 14.55
N SER A 212 -12.37 -15.52 15.33
CA SER A 212 -12.33 -14.31 16.17
C SER A 212 -12.19 -13.05 15.32
N LEU A 213 -12.83 -11.96 15.76
CA LEU A 213 -12.72 -10.63 15.19
C LEU A 213 -12.26 -9.66 16.27
N THR A 214 -11.13 -9.01 16.00
CA THR A 214 -10.57 -7.93 16.82
C THR A 214 -10.66 -6.60 16.06
N PHE A 215 -11.25 -5.59 16.71
CA PHE A 215 -11.31 -4.24 16.16
C PHE A 215 -10.05 -3.46 16.53
N ALA A 216 -9.36 -2.95 15.53
CA ALA A 216 -8.26 -2.00 15.69
C ALA A 216 -8.86 -0.58 15.83
N ASP A 217 -9.29 -0.26 17.04
CA ASP A 217 -9.99 1.01 17.34
C ASP A 217 -8.99 2.16 17.54
N SER A 218 -8.76 2.90 16.46
CA SER A 218 -7.87 4.05 16.48
C SER A 218 -8.41 5.26 17.27
N SER A 219 -9.68 5.26 17.70
CA SER A 219 -10.21 6.31 18.57
C SER A 219 -9.60 6.27 19.99
N LEU A 220 -9.03 5.13 20.35
CA LEU A 220 -8.28 4.94 21.59
C LEU A 220 -6.84 5.46 21.52
N ALA A 221 -6.39 5.92 20.36
CA ALA A 221 -5.06 6.49 20.21
C ALA A 221 -5.05 7.97 20.56
N GLU A 222 -4.14 8.36 21.45
CA GLU A 222 -3.92 9.74 21.85
C GLU A 222 -2.59 10.23 21.26
N ILE A 223 -2.67 11.15 20.28
CA ILE A 223 -1.48 11.72 19.64
C ILE A 223 -0.87 12.73 20.59
N ARG A 224 0.39 12.51 20.98
CA ARG A 224 1.16 13.38 21.86
C ARG A 224 1.92 14.46 21.09
N SER A 225 2.51 14.08 19.98
CA SER A 225 3.23 15.01 19.09
C SER A 225 3.24 14.52 17.66
N ILE A 226 3.27 15.47 16.71
CA ILE A 226 3.48 15.25 15.29
C ILE A 226 4.55 16.21 14.79
N SER A 227 5.52 15.70 14.05
CA SER A 227 6.61 16.50 13.45
C SER A 227 7.14 15.82 12.20
N LEU A 228 8.11 16.46 11.53
CA LEU A 228 8.82 15.86 10.39
C LEU A 228 9.80 14.73 10.79
N ASP A 229 9.93 14.43 12.07
CA ASP A 229 10.77 13.35 12.60
C ASP A 229 9.95 12.12 13.00
N GLY A 230 8.60 12.24 12.99
CA GLY A 230 7.70 11.14 13.34
C GLY A 230 6.50 11.60 14.15
N ILE A 231 5.73 10.62 14.60
CA ILE A 231 4.54 10.80 15.42
C ILE A 231 4.74 10.05 16.73
N GLU A 232 4.47 10.70 17.86
CA GLU A 232 4.41 10.05 19.17
C GLU A 232 2.96 9.97 19.62
N PHE A 233 2.53 8.79 20.08
CA PHE A 233 1.15 8.54 20.49
C PHE A 233 1.08 7.47 21.58
N ASP A 234 -0.02 7.47 22.33
CA ASP A 234 -0.41 6.40 23.26
C ASP A 234 -1.51 5.56 22.62
N TYR A 235 -1.56 4.28 22.94
CA TYR A 235 -2.64 3.41 22.50
C TYR A 235 -2.81 2.22 23.44
N ASN A 236 -4.03 1.98 23.93
CA ASN A 236 -4.47 0.76 24.65
C ASN A 236 -3.47 0.24 25.69
N GLY A 237 -2.98 1.14 26.55
CA GLY A 237 -1.99 0.82 27.60
C GLY A 237 -0.53 1.03 27.17
N TYR A 238 -0.21 1.00 25.90
CA TYR A 238 1.10 1.40 25.41
C TYR A 238 1.27 2.92 25.52
N LYS A 239 2.34 3.37 26.17
CA LYS A 239 2.65 4.79 26.33
C LYS A 239 3.88 5.19 25.52
N GLY A 240 3.83 6.36 24.84
CA GLY A 240 4.97 6.92 24.11
C GLY A 240 5.43 6.04 22.95
N LEU A 241 4.50 5.45 22.20
CA LEU A 241 4.79 4.76 20.94
C LEU A 241 5.28 5.78 19.91
N LYS A 242 6.28 5.41 19.12
CA LYS A 242 6.83 6.27 18.07
C LYS A 242 6.64 5.61 16.72
N SER A 243 6.08 6.36 15.77
CA SER A 243 6.01 5.98 14.35
C SER A 243 6.99 6.82 13.55
N SER A 244 7.83 6.16 12.75
CA SER A 244 8.70 6.82 11.77
C SER A 244 7.93 7.28 10.53
N LEU A 245 6.81 6.62 10.20
CA LEU A 245 5.97 7.03 9.08
C LEU A 245 5.14 8.24 9.46
N LEU A 246 5.18 9.26 8.59
CA LEU A 246 4.48 10.52 8.79
C LEU A 246 3.01 10.43 8.37
N GLY A 247 2.18 11.31 8.97
CA GLY A 247 0.76 11.45 8.63
C GLY A 247 -0.16 10.82 9.67
N LEU A 248 -1.24 11.55 10.01
CA LEU A 248 -2.23 11.13 11.02
C LEU A 248 -2.85 9.76 10.70
N TYR A 249 -3.05 9.45 9.43
CA TYR A 249 -3.54 8.16 8.98
C TYR A 249 -2.58 7.00 9.28
N GLN A 250 -1.30 7.28 9.49
CA GLN A 250 -0.33 6.24 9.86
C GLN A 250 -0.50 5.76 11.30
N VAL A 251 -1.01 6.61 12.21
CA VAL A 251 -1.39 6.15 13.56
C VAL A 251 -2.45 5.05 13.48
N LYS A 252 -3.43 5.21 12.59
CA LYS A 252 -4.49 4.22 12.37
C LYS A 252 -3.93 2.91 11.79
N ASN A 253 -2.98 3.00 10.84
CA ASN A 253 -2.29 1.83 10.28
C ASN A 253 -1.40 1.15 11.35
N ALA A 254 -0.71 1.93 12.18
CA ALA A 254 0.10 1.41 13.29
C ALA A 254 -0.75 0.67 14.33
N VAL A 255 -1.91 1.24 14.72
CA VAL A 255 -2.89 0.58 15.61
C VAL A 255 -3.36 -0.75 15.02
N THR A 256 -3.62 -0.80 13.72
CA THR A 256 -4.00 -2.05 13.02
C THR A 256 -2.86 -3.07 13.05
N ALA A 257 -1.62 -2.63 12.87
CA ALA A 257 -0.45 -3.50 12.96
C ALA A 257 -0.18 -4.01 14.39
N ILE A 258 -0.39 -3.17 15.41
CA ILE A 258 -0.33 -3.57 16.83
C ILE A 258 -1.36 -4.66 17.10
N ALA A 259 -2.61 -4.46 16.71
CA ALA A 259 -3.66 -5.47 16.88
C ALA A 259 -3.33 -6.79 16.16
N ALA A 260 -2.71 -6.73 14.97
CA ALA A 260 -2.25 -7.94 14.28
C ALA A 260 -1.11 -8.65 15.04
N ALA A 261 -0.17 -7.90 15.61
CA ALA A 261 0.90 -8.45 16.45
C ALA A 261 0.33 -9.08 17.73
N GLU A 262 -0.65 -8.46 18.37
CA GLU A 262 -1.34 -9.02 19.55
C GLU A 262 -2.07 -10.33 19.23
N GLU A 263 -2.70 -10.46 18.05
CA GLU A 263 -3.30 -11.72 17.60
C GLU A 263 -2.23 -12.80 17.33
N LEU A 264 -1.07 -12.43 16.80
CA LEU A 264 0.07 -13.36 16.65
C LEU A 264 0.61 -13.82 18.01
N ILE A 265 0.71 -12.92 19.01
CA ILE A 265 1.10 -13.27 20.38
C ILE A 265 0.15 -14.32 20.97
N LYS A 266 -1.18 -14.13 20.80
CA LYS A 266 -2.19 -15.11 21.25
C LYS A 266 -2.02 -16.48 20.57
N LYS A 267 -1.45 -16.53 19.36
CA LYS A 267 -1.13 -17.76 18.62
C LYS A 267 0.25 -18.35 18.98
N GLY A 268 0.97 -17.76 19.95
CA GLY A 268 2.24 -18.27 20.45
C GLY A 268 3.48 -17.66 19.80
N TYR A 269 3.37 -16.62 18.99
CA TYR A 269 4.53 -15.90 18.47
C TYR A 269 5.21 -15.11 19.59
N ALA A 270 6.54 -15.21 19.66
CA ALA A 270 7.35 -14.53 20.68
C ALA A 270 7.60 -13.05 20.26
N ILE A 271 6.61 -12.23 20.41
CA ILE A 271 6.67 -10.77 20.14
C ILE A 271 6.51 -10.04 21.48
N SER A 272 7.54 -9.31 21.90
CA SER A 272 7.50 -8.49 23.11
C SER A 272 6.94 -7.09 22.81
N GLU A 273 6.54 -6.37 23.86
CA GLU A 273 6.19 -4.94 23.76
C GLU A 273 7.34 -4.14 23.12
N GLN A 274 8.59 -4.44 23.47
CA GLN A 274 9.74 -3.75 22.90
C GLN A 274 9.86 -3.99 21.39
N ASN A 275 9.57 -5.21 20.91
CA ASN A 275 9.57 -5.50 19.48
C ASN A 275 8.50 -4.70 18.71
N ILE A 276 7.31 -4.49 19.32
CA ILE A 276 6.27 -3.63 18.76
C ILE A 276 6.78 -2.18 18.66
N ARG A 277 7.39 -1.65 19.74
CA ARG A 277 7.96 -0.30 19.76
C ARG A 277 9.05 -0.10 18.70
N ASP A 278 10.00 -1.00 18.66
CA ASP A 278 11.13 -0.95 17.72
C ASP A 278 10.64 -1.09 16.27
N GLY A 279 9.68 -1.99 16.04
CA GLY A 279 9.08 -2.19 14.73
C GLY A 279 8.34 -0.95 14.21
N LEU A 280 7.57 -0.28 15.07
CA LEU A 280 6.89 0.97 14.68
C LEU A 280 7.88 2.11 14.42
N ALA A 281 8.93 2.23 15.24
CA ALA A 281 9.92 3.29 15.13
C ALA A 281 10.88 3.11 13.93
N SER A 282 11.09 1.88 13.47
CA SER A 282 11.99 1.55 12.36
C SER A 282 11.27 1.24 11.05
N ALA A 283 9.93 1.28 11.01
CA ALA A 283 9.18 1.03 9.79
C ALA A 283 9.54 2.04 8.70
N HIS A 284 9.73 1.57 7.47
CA HIS A 284 10.00 2.40 6.31
C HIS A 284 9.01 2.05 5.19
N TRP A 285 8.38 3.07 4.60
CA TRP A 285 7.43 2.88 3.51
C TRP A 285 7.42 4.09 2.58
N PRO A 286 8.14 4.06 1.46
CA PRO A 286 8.26 5.18 0.53
C PRO A 286 6.92 5.62 -0.06
N GLY A 287 6.83 6.90 -0.42
CA GLY A 287 5.68 7.47 -1.10
C GLY A 287 4.41 7.55 -0.26
N ARG A 288 4.51 7.55 1.07
CA ARG A 288 3.41 7.80 2.00
C ARG A 288 3.80 8.90 2.96
N LEU A 289 3.45 10.14 2.59
CA LEU A 289 3.87 11.38 3.25
C LEU A 289 5.38 11.37 3.52
N GLU A 290 6.15 10.98 2.50
CA GLU A 290 7.60 10.83 2.59
C GLU A 290 8.28 12.19 2.50
N LEU A 291 9.12 12.50 3.50
CA LEU A 291 9.92 13.71 3.53
C LEU A 291 11.17 13.52 2.66
N LEU A 292 11.26 14.26 1.56
CA LEU A 292 12.41 14.21 0.65
C LEU A 292 13.45 15.31 0.95
N ARG A 293 13.01 16.48 1.42
CA ARG A 293 13.86 17.64 1.71
C ARG A 293 13.25 18.44 2.86
N ARG A 294 14.11 19.04 3.69
CA ARG A 294 13.69 19.83 4.86
C ARG A 294 13.59 21.33 4.63
N LYS A 295 14.31 21.88 3.67
CA LYS A 295 14.36 23.33 3.35
C LYS A 295 14.56 23.55 1.84
N PRO A 296 13.55 24.07 1.12
CA PRO A 296 12.14 24.06 1.55
C PRO A 296 11.69 22.65 1.89
N VAL A 297 10.61 22.54 2.63
CA VAL A 297 10.03 21.22 2.92
C VAL A 297 9.46 20.64 1.63
N VAL A 298 9.90 19.43 1.26
CA VAL A 298 9.35 18.70 0.10
C VAL A 298 8.86 17.34 0.56
N ILE A 299 7.59 17.06 0.28
CA ILE A 299 6.89 15.83 0.65
C ILE A 299 6.30 15.19 -0.59
N VAL A 300 6.39 13.86 -0.68
CA VAL A 300 5.71 13.09 -1.71
C VAL A 300 4.73 12.09 -1.08
N ASP A 301 3.54 11.96 -1.69
CA ASP A 301 2.51 10.99 -1.28
C ASP A 301 1.81 10.36 -2.48
N GLY A 302 1.52 9.07 -2.38
CA GLY A 302 0.83 8.31 -3.41
C GLY A 302 -0.71 8.39 -3.35
N ALA A 303 -1.29 9.32 -2.60
CA ALA A 303 -2.74 9.53 -2.55
C ALA A 303 -3.28 9.82 -3.96
N HIS A 304 -4.29 9.06 -4.38
CA HIS A 304 -4.82 9.07 -5.74
C HIS A 304 -6.34 8.87 -5.82
N ASN A 305 -7.01 8.87 -4.67
CA ASN A 305 -8.47 8.86 -4.53
C ASN A 305 -8.89 9.90 -3.49
N PRO A 306 -10.15 10.34 -3.46
CA PRO A 306 -10.60 11.41 -2.57
C PRO A 306 -10.35 11.11 -1.09
N GLN A 307 -10.52 9.86 -0.66
CA GLN A 307 -10.30 9.45 0.73
C GLN A 307 -8.81 9.55 1.12
N GLY A 308 -7.90 9.11 0.22
CA GLY A 308 -6.46 9.24 0.42
C GLY A 308 -6.02 10.71 0.43
N ALA A 309 -6.57 11.52 -0.50
CA ALA A 309 -6.31 12.96 -0.54
C ALA A 309 -6.77 13.67 0.74
N ALA A 310 -7.96 13.36 1.24
CA ALA A 310 -8.46 13.93 2.50
C ALA A 310 -7.53 13.61 3.67
N ALA A 311 -7.07 12.35 3.80
CA ALA A 311 -6.17 11.92 4.86
C ALA A 311 -4.77 12.57 4.77
N LEU A 312 -4.25 12.76 3.55
CA LEU A 312 -3.02 13.51 3.29
C LEU A 312 -3.18 14.96 3.73
N LEU A 313 -4.23 15.63 3.28
CA LEU A 313 -4.46 17.05 3.56
C LEU A 313 -4.70 17.32 5.05
N GLU A 314 -5.42 16.45 5.76
CA GLU A 314 -5.56 16.49 7.21
C GLU A 314 -4.18 16.41 7.91
N SER A 315 -3.31 15.54 7.42
CA SER A 315 -1.96 15.39 7.94
C SER A 315 -1.07 16.60 7.66
N LEU A 316 -1.21 17.23 6.48
CA LEU A 316 -0.52 18.47 6.15
C LEU A 316 -0.99 19.64 7.02
N ASP A 317 -2.30 19.74 7.31
CA ASP A 317 -2.85 20.75 8.22
C ASP A 317 -2.28 20.59 9.65
N ALA A 318 -2.11 19.36 10.11
CA ALA A 318 -1.53 19.09 11.42
C ALA A 318 -0.01 19.39 11.48
N LEU A 319 0.74 19.07 10.40
CA LEU A 319 2.18 19.35 10.31
C LEU A 319 2.50 20.83 10.06
N PHE A 320 1.64 21.53 9.33
CA PHE A 320 1.86 22.90 8.86
C PHE A 320 0.63 23.79 9.11
N PRO A 321 0.22 24.00 10.36
CA PRO A 321 -1.01 24.72 10.68
C PRO A 321 -1.02 26.12 10.08
N GLY A 322 -2.07 26.43 9.32
CA GLY A 322 -2.30 27.74 8.69
C GLY A 322 -1.39 28.06 7.49
N ARG A 323 -0.51 27.16 7.06
CA ARG A 323 0.35 27.38 5.89
C ARG A 323 -0.38 26.99 4.60
N LYS A 324 -0.10 27.74 3.54
CA LYS A 324 -0.47 27.37 2.18
C LYS A 324 0.60 26.50 1.56
N ILE A 325 0.18 25.52 0.75
CA ILE A 325 1.03 24.49 0.17
C ILE A 325 1.18 24.74 -1.34
N ASN A 326 2.39 24.58 -1.84
CA ASN A 326 2.68 24.51 -3.27
C ASN A 326 2.48 23.05 -3.72
N PHE A 327 1.45 22.78 -4.49
CA PHE A 327 1.14 21.42 -4.94
C PHE A 327 1.76 21.12 -6.30
N VAL A 328 2.39 19.94 -6.43
CA VAL A 328 2.69 19.33 -7.73
C VAL A 328 1.70 18.18 -7.89
N LEU A 329 0.76 18.31 -8.82
CA LEU A 329 -0.37 17.39 -8.97
C LEU A 329 -0.34 16.69 -10.34
N GLY A 330 -0.40 15.37 -10.31
CA GLY A 330 -0.57 14.54 -11.49
C GLY A 330 -1.54 13.39 -11.19
N VAL A 331 -2.54 13.19 -12.04
CA VAL A 331 -3.65 12.25 -11.78
C VAL A 331 -3.89 11.31 -12.96
N LEU A 332 -4.60 10.21 -12.71
CA LEU A 332 -5.11 9.35 -13.78
C LEU A 332 -6.52 9.80 -14.18
N ALA A 333 -6.86 9.69 -15.47
CA ALA A 333 -8.11 10.15 -16.04
C ALA A 333 -9.35 9.36 -15.55
N ASP A 334 -9.15 8.13 -15.10
CA ASP A 334 -10.19 7.23 -14.59
C ASP A 334 -10.44 7.37 -13.06
N LYS A 335 -9.80 8.34 -12.40
CA LYS A 335 -9.97 8.60 -10.97
C LYS A 335 -10.83 9.84 -10.73
N ASP A 336 -11.43 9.93 -9.54
CA ASP A 336 -12.17 11.13 -9.10
C ASP A 336 -11.16 12.23 -8.68
N TYR A 337 -10.58 12.88 -9.69
CA TYR A 337 -9.64 13.97 -9.48
C TYR A 337 -10.36 15.30 -9.16
N SER A 338 -11.62 15.49 -9.56
CA SER A 338 -12.39 16.70 -9.26
C SER A 338 -12.57 16.88 -7.76
N SER A 339 -13.06 15.86 -7.05
CA SER A 339 -13.16 15.86 -5.58
C SER A 339 -11.79 16.06 -4.91
N THR A 340 -10.71 15.50 -5.49
CA THR A 340 -9.35 15.69 -4.99
C THR A 340 -8.90 17.15 -5.09
N ILE A 341 -9.21 17.83 -6.20
CA ILE A 341 -8.92 19.26 -6.42
C ILE A 341 -9.72 20.11 -5.42
N GLU A 342 -11.02 19.85 -5.27
CA GLU A 342 -11.88 20.58 -4.32
C GLU A 342 -11.33 20.53 -2.89
N LEU A 343 -10.87 19.35 -2.45
CA LEU A 343 -10.26 19.17 -1.13
C LEU A 343 -8.94 19.95 -0.98
N ALA A 344 -8.10 19.99 -2.02
CA ALA A 344 -6.80 20.64 -1.98
C ALA A 344 -6.88 22.18 -2.12
N MET A 345 -7.87 22.68 -2.84
CA MET A 345 -8.03 24.08 -3.19
C MET A 345 -7.93 25.06 -2.00
N PRO A 346 -8.61 24.83 -0.85
CA PRO A 346 -8.52 25.72 0.30
C PRO A 346 -7.12 25.84 0.91
N ARG A 347 -6.22 24.87 0.63
CA ARG A 347 -4.86 24.80 1.18
C ARG A 347 -3.80 25.24 0.17
N ALA A 348 -4.19 25.37 -1.10
CA ALA A 348 -3.26 25.66 -2.16
C ALA A 348 -2.73 27.10 -2.09
N LYS A 349 -1.41 27.25 -2.30
CA LYS A 349 -0.76 28.50 -2.69
C LYS A 349 -0.69 28.59 -4.20
N CYS A 350 -0.28 27.51 -4.85
CA CYS A 350 -0.30 27.32 -6.30
C CYS A 350 -0.36 25.82 -6.65
N PHE A 351 -0.69 25.51 -7.89
CA PHE A 351 -0.57 24.19 -8.48
C PHE A 351 0.43 24.18 -9.63
N HIS A 352 1.24 23.14 -9.66
CA HIS A 352 2.05 22.72 -10.81
C HIS A 352 1.47 21.40 -11.32
N THR A 353 0.93 21.39 -12.54
CA THR A 353 0.32 20.17 -13.10
C THR A 353 1.33 19.40 -13.94
N VAL A 354 1.34 18.06 -13.79
CA VAL A 354 2.20 17.13 -14.51
C VAL A 354 1.39 15.97 -15.08
N THR A 355 1.92 15.32 -16.12
CA THR A 355 1.37 14.07 -16.64
C THR A 355 2.15 12.91 -16.04
N PRO A 356 1.55 12.08 -15.15
CA PRO A 356 2.23 10.89 -14.62
C PRO A 356 2.66 9.91 -15.71
N PRO A 357 3.75 9.14 -15.53
CA PRO A 357 4.23 8.17 -16.52
C PRO A 357 3.35 6.93 -16.58
N ASN A 358 2.11 7.09 -17.05
CA ASN A 358 1.13 6.01 -17.19
C ASN A 358 0.21 6.28 -18.38
N LYS A 359 -0.18 5.24 -19.13
CA LYS A 359 -1.08 5.35 -20.30
C LYS A 359 -2.47 5.91 -19.96
N ARG A 360 -2.91 5.80 -18.71
CA ARG A 360 -4.20 6.33 -18.21
C ARG A 360 -4.08 7.73 -17.62
N ALA A 361 -2.91 8.36 -17.72
CA ALA A 361 -2.69 9.68 -17.14
C ALA A 361 -3.59 10.74 -17.78
N LEU A 362 -4.13 11.65 -16.98
CA LEU A 362 -4.75 12.88 -17.46
C LEU A 362 -3.63 13.84 -17.88
N PRO A 363 -3.66 14.41 -19.12
CA PRO A 363 -2.68 15.39 -19.55
C PRO A 363 -2.63 16.62 -18.64
N ALA A 364 -1.44 17.16 -18.39
CA ALA A 364 -1.19 18.25 -17.47
C ALA A 364 -2.01 19.53 -17.81
N ASP A 365 -2.19 19.82 -19.10
CA ASP A 365 -3.01 20.95 -19.59
C ASP A 365 -4.49 20.76 -19.22
N LYS A 366 -5.03 19.55 -19.38
CA LYS A 366 -6.41 19.22 -19.02
C LYS A 366 -6.63 19.29 -17.51
N LEU A 367 -5.67 18.82 -16.73
CA LEU A 367 -5.72 18.95 -15.28
C LEU A 367 -5.69 20.44 -14.86
N ALA A 368 -4.86 21.27 -15.50
CA ALA A 368 -4.80 22.70 -15.24
C ALA A 368 -6.12 23.41 -15.60
N GLU A 369 -6.77 23.03 -16.72
CA GLU A 369 -8.10 23.52 -17.08
C GLU A 369 -9.15 23.19 -16.00
N GLU A 370 -9.11 21.97 -15.47
CA GLU A 370 -10.02 21.54 -14.40
C GLU A 370 -9.80 22.32 -13.11
N ILE A 371 -8.55 22.46 -12.65
CA ILE A 371 -8.21 23.21 -11.43
C ILE A 371 -8.75 24.63 -11.50
N ARG A 372 -8.62 25.32 -12.65
CA ARG A 372 -9.11 26.70 -12.84
C ARG A 372 -10.63 26.85 -12.70
N LYS A 373 -11.40 25.76 -12.84
CA LYS A 373 -12.87 25.80 -12.60
C LYS A 373 -13.21 25.83 -11.10
N HIS A 374 -12.28 25.38 -10.24
CA HIS A 374 -12.49 25.27 -8.80
C HIS A 374 -12.02 26.51 -7.99
N GLY A 375 -11.28 27.45 -8.60
CA GLY A 375 -10.86 28.68 -7.93
C GLY A 375 -9.74 29.44 -8.64
N ASP A 376 -9.39 30.61 -8.11
CA ASP A 376 -8.43 31.57 -8.71
C ASP A 376 -7.00 31.39 -8.17
N VAL A 377 -6.61 30.14 -7.84
CA VAL A 377 -5.24 29.84 -7.41
C VAL A 377 -4.34 29.76 -8.65
N PRO A 378 -3.11 30.30 -8.62
CA PRO A 378 -2.16 30.17 -9.73
C PRO A 378 -1.92 28.71 -10.14
N VAL A 379 -1.97 28.44 -11.46
CA VAL A 379 -1.77 27.10 -12.02
C VAL A 379 -0.74 27.15 -13.14
N HIS A 380 0.34 26.40 -12.96
CA HIS A 380 1.45 26.24 -13.92
C HIS A 380 1.40 24.85 -14.53
N THR A 381 1.33 24.77 -15.84
CA THR A 381 1.42 23.49 -16.58
C THR A 381 2.88 23.20 -16.87
N CYS A 382 3.35 21.98 -16.56
CA CYS A 382 4.73 21.57 -16.72
C CYS A 382 4.85 20.37 -17.65
N ASP A 383 5.91 20.34 -18.45
CA ASP A 383 6.13 19.30 -19.48
C ASP A 383 6.55 17.95 -18.87
N SER A 384 7.17 17.97 -17.70
CA SER A 384 7.64 16.77 -17.00
C SER A 384 7.68 16.99 -15.49
N ILE A 385 7.80 15.90 -14.72
CA ILE A 385 7.96 15.93 -13.27
C ILE A 385 9.25 16.69 -12.88
N PRO A 386 10.43 16.42 -13.46
CA PRO A 386 11.63 17.22 -13.19
C PRO A 386 11.45 18.71 -13.45
N SER A 387 10.86 19.09 -14.59
CA SER A 387 10.59 20.49 -14.92
C SER A 387 9.66 21.17 -13.91
N ALA A 388 8.65 20.45 -13.41
CA ALA A 388 7.78 20.96 -12.36
C ALA A 388 8.53 21.18 -11.04
N LEU A 389 9.40 20.23 -10.68
CA LEU A 389 10.23 20.33 -9.47
C LEU A 389 11.23 21.47 -9.57
N ASP A 390 11.92 21.64 -10.70
CA ASP A 390 12.83 22.77 -10.95
C ASP A 390 12.06 24.11 -10.82
N THR A 391 10.90 24.20 -11.45
CA THR A 391 10.06 25.41 -11.45
C THR A 391 9.58 25.78 -10.03
N VAL A 392 9.03 24.82 -9.31
CA VAL A 392 8.52 25.08 -7.96
C VAL A 392 9.66 25.39 -6.99
N LEU A 393 10.75 24.62 -7.04
CA LEU A 393 11.90 24.83 -6.14
C LEU A 393 12.63 26.15 -6.36
N ALA A 394 12.62 26.67 -7.60
CA ALA A 394 13.17 27.99 -7.91
C ALA A 394 12.28 29.15 -7.41
N SER A 395 10.98 28.90 -7.20
CA SER A 395 9.99 29.92 -6.83
C SER A 395 9.66 29.98 -5.34
N VAL A 396 9.98 28.93 -4.56
CA VAL A 396 9.62 28.84 -3.14
C VAL A 396 10.77 29.27 -2.22
N GLY A 397 10.43 29.90 -1.11
CA GLY A 397 11.36 30.22 -0.03
C GLY A 397 11.65 28.99 0.87
N GLU A 398 12.72 29.07 1.68
CA GLU A 398 13.14 27.97 2.57
C GLU A 398 12.08 27.51 3.57
N ASP A 399 11.19 28.40 3.98
CA ASP A 399 10.13 28.12 4.93
C ASP A 399 8.85 27.57 4.27
N GLU A 400 8.82 27.45 2.96
CA GLU A 400 7.62 27.01 2.24
C GLU A 400 7.55 25.47 2.16
N VAL A 401 6.35 24.99 1.84
CA VAL A 401 6.06 23.57 1.73
C VAL A 401 5.65 23.24 0.30
N VAL A 402 6.26 22.22 -0.25
CA VAL A 402 5.92 21.61 -1.54
C VAL A 402 5.39 20.21 -1.27
N CYS A 403 4.21 19.87 -1.78
CA CYS A 403 3.65 18.53 -1.69
C CYS A 403 3.33 18.00 -3.08
N ILE A 404 3.89 16.84 -3.40
CA ILE A 404 3.69 16.13 -4.66
C ILE A 404 2.73 14.98 -4.40
N PHE A 405 1.57 14.93 -5.11
CA PHE A 405 0.59 13.86 -4.93
C PHE A 405 -0.34 13.69 -6.14
N GLY A 406 -1.30 12.76 -6.06
CA GLY A 406 -2.34 12.51 -7.05
C GLY A 406 -2.16 11.20 -7.83
N SER A 407 -0.95 10.62 -7.85
CA SER A 407 -0.70 9.33 -8.46
C SER A 407 0.51 8.64 -7.85
N LEU A 408 0.40 7.34 -7.62
CA LEU A 408 1.55 6.55 -7.17
C LEU A 408 2.63 6.44 -8.25
N TYR A 409 2.24 6.49 -9.53
CA TYR A 409 3.17 6.35 -10.66
C TYR A 409 4.19 7.48 -10.80
N GLN A 410 3.94 8.65 -10.24
CA GLN A 410 4.90 9.76 -10.26
C GLN A 410 5.91 9.70 -9.12
N VAL A 411 5.60 8.96 -8.05
CA VAL A 411 6.42 8.94 -6.82
C VAL A 411 7.85 8.48 -7.10
N GLY A 412 8.02 7.46 -7.93
CA GLY A 412 9.34 6.94 -8.29
C GLY A 412 10.24 8.00 -8.94
N GLU A 413 9.73 8.72 -9.95
CA GLU A 413 10.48 9.76 -10.64
C GLU A 413 10.80 10.94 -9.71
N VAL A 414 9.86 11.32 -8.83
CA VAL A 414 10.10 12.34 -7.79
C VAL A 414 11.21 11.90 -6.84
N ARG A 415 11.21 10.66 -6.37
CA ARG A 415 12.24 10.11 -5.47
C ARG A 415 13.61 10.12 -6.14
N SER A 416 13.70 9.68 -7.41
CA SER A 416 14.95 9.70 -8.19
C SER A 416 15.48 11.11 -8.37
N TYR A 417 14.63 12.11 -8.60
CA TYR A 417 15.07 13.52 -8.66
C TYR A 417 15.80 13.98 -7.38
N PHE A 418 15.42 13.46 -6.21
CA PHE A 418 16.05 13.75 -4.92
C PHE A 418 17.15 12.73 -4.54
N GLY A 419 17.60 11.89 -5.46
CA GLY A 419 18.67 10.89 -5.21
C GLY A 419 18.22 9.77 -4.25
N ARG A 420 16.92 9.44 -4.24
CA ARG A 420 16.34 8.34 -3.47
C ARG A 420 16.06 7.15 -4.39
N ASP A 421 17.10 6.56 -4.99
CA ASP A 421 16.98 5.51 -6.00
C ASP A 421 16.82 4.11 -5.40
N THR A 422 16.91 3.96 -4.08
CA THR A 422 16.73 2.71 -3.35
C THR A 422 15.60 2.80 -2.33
N PHE A 423 15.01 1.64 -2.03
CA PHE A 423 13.94 1.48 -1.04
C PHE A 423 14.47 1.60 0.39
#